data_813c70de2c213065eb5f598cfe7400e8
#
_entry.id   813c70de2c213065eb5f598cfe7400e8
#
_cell.length_a   1.000
_cell.length_b   1.000
_cell.length_c   1.000
_cell.angle_alpha   90.00
_cell.angle_beta   90.00
_cell.angle_gamma   90.00
#
_symmetry.space_group_name_H-M   'P 1'
#
loop_
_entity.id
_entity.type
_entity.pdbx_description
1 polymer ?
#
loop_
_entity_poly.entity_id
_entity_poly.type
_entity_poly.pdbx_seq_one_letter_code
_entity_poly.pdbx_strand_id
1 'polypeptide(L)'
;AEMLYMRDKVMTSSELLAKFESKFPKNIEYKMLAVKLVKFEDVDLNDTFFDSLREDYEGQKFDQWFKKKGKETAYVFEDKDGLKGFLYLKIELPSEPDYLKITPVLSSKKRLKIGTFKIDSSGFRLGERFLKIIFDNASKNNVDEIYVTLFENKRDDVIRLKSLLEQWGFVKHGYK
;
A
#
# COMPACT_ATOMS: atom_id res chain seq x y z
N ALA A 1 -5.82 32.04 23.19
CA ALA A 1 -6.62 30.90 22.70
C ALA A 1 -7.96 31.44 22.24
N GLU A 2 -8.17 31.55 20.94
CA GLU A 2 -9.49 31.90 20.37
C GLU A 2 -10.41 30.72 20.52
N MET A 3 -11.51 30.91 21.25
CA MET A 3 -12.60 29.94 21.34
C MET A 3 -13.56 30.21 20.18
N LEU A 4 -13.51 29.38 19.13
CA LEU A 4 -14.51 29.41 18.07
C LEU A 4 -15.83 28.88 18.61
N TYR A 5 -16.77 29.79 18.89
CA TYR A 5 -18.14 29.47 19.31
C TYR A 5 -19.02 29.36 18.07
N MET A 6 -19.55 28.18 17.81
CA MET A 6 -20.63 28.03 16.82
C MET A 6 -21.91 28.65 17.39
N ARG A 7 -22.19 29.88 16.96
CA ARG A 7 -23.49 30.51 17.19
C ARG A 7 -24.47 29.96 16.13
N ASP A 8 -25.62 29.53 16.63
CA ASP A 8 -26.87 29.32 15.93
C ASP A 8 -27.07 27.99 15.18
N LYS A 9 -27.92 27.24 15.78
CA LYS A 9 -28.66 26.03 15.42
C LYS A 9 -27.97 24.71 15.73
N VAL A 10 -28.33 24.19 16.89
CA VAL A 10 -28.34 22.75 17.11
C VAL A 10 -29.32 22.16 16.08
N MET A 11 -28.78 21.59 15.00
CA MET A 11 -29.57 20.83 14.03
C MET A 11 -29.82 19.43 14.59
N THR A 12 -31.04 18.95 14.46
CA THR A 12 -31.31 17.55 14.70
C THR A 12 -30.58 16.67 13.68
N SER A 13 -30.31 15.42 14.02
CA SER A 13 -29.70 14.45 13.10
C SER A 13 -30.45 14.37 11.77
N SER A 14 -31.79 14.48 11.80
CA SER A 14 -32.63 14.47 10.61
C SER A 14 -32.46 15.71 9.73
N GLU A 15 -32.31 16.90 10.33
CA GLU A 15 -32.08 18.15 9.59
C GLU A 15 -30.65 18.17 9.00
N LEU A 16 -29.67 17.64 9.72
CA LEU A 16 -28.30 17.50 9.23
C LEU A 16 -28.27 16.54 8.04
N LEU A 17 -28.96 15.41 8.13
CA LEU A 17 -29.07 14.42 7.05
C LEU A 17 -29.74 15.00 5.81
N ALA A 18 -30.87 15.69 5.97
CA ALA A 18 -31.58 16.34 4.87
C ALA A 18 -30.73 17.42 4.17
N LYS A 19 -29.98 18.20 4.95
CA LYS A 19 -29.06 19.21 4.42
C LYS A 19 -27.85 18.58 3.72
N PHE A 20 -27.40 17.45 4.20
CA PHE A 20 -26.34 16.67 3.56
C PHE A 20 -26.84 16.07 2.23
N GLU A 21 -28.00 15.41 2.24
CA GLU A 21 -28.62 14.81 1.06
C GLU A 21 -28.96 15.85 -0.04
N SER A 22 -29.31 17.09 0.34
CA SER A 22 -29.58 18.17 -0.63
C SER A 22 -28.34 18.69 -1.32
N LYS A 23 -27.16 18.57 -0.70
CA LYS A 23 -25.88 19.03 -1.25
C LYS A 23 -25.16 17.98 -2.08
N PHE A 24 -25.52 16.72 -1.96
CA PHE A 24 -24.89 15.62 -2.70
C PHE A 24 -25.95 14.95 -3.57
N PRO A 25 -25.74 14.88 -4.90
CA PRO A 25 -26.70 14.22 -5.79
C PRO A 25 -26.87 12.76 -5.38
N LYS A 26 -28.14 12.31 -5.29
CA LYS A 26 -28.56 10.95 -4.85
C LYS A 26 -27.99 9.79 -5.68
N ASN A 27 -27.25 10.04 -6.75
CA ASN A 27 -26.68 9.06 -7.69
C ASN A 27 -25.16 9.01 -7.70
N ILE A 28 -24.48 9.39 -6.61
CA ILE A 28 -23.11 8.93 -6.44
C ILE A 28 -23.23 7.49 -5.95
N GLU A 29 -23.14 6.51 -6.85
CA GLU A 29 -22.71 5.18 -6.49
C GLU A 29 -21.38 5.32 -5.77
N TYR A 30 -21.42 5.33 -4.45
CA TYR A 30 -20.24 5.09 -3.64
C TYR A 30 -19.84 3.64 -3.89
N LYS A 31 -19.22 3.37 -5.03
CA LYS A 31 -18.40 2.18 -5.17
C LYS A 31 -17.41 2.27 -4.01
N MET A 32 -17.63 1.48 -2.98
CA MET A 32 -16.62 1.33 -1.93
C MET A 32 -15.37 0.81 -2.62
N LEU A 33 -14.48 1.74 -2.93
CA LEU A 33 -13.16 1.45 -3.49
C LEU A 33 -12.37 0.72 -2.42
N ALA A 34 -12.63 -0.57 -2.31
CA ALA A 34 -12.04 -1.42 -1.29
C ALA A 34 -10.75 -2.05 -1.83
N VAL A 35 -9.71 -1.98 -1.02
CA VAL A 35 -8.53 -2.84 -1.24
C VAL A 35 -8.96 -4.28 -0.99
N LYS A 36 -8.72 -5.16 -1.97
CA LYS A 36 -9.07 -6.58 -1.94
C LYS A 36 -7.82 -7.41 -1.70
N LEU A 37 -7.97 -8.53 -1.00
CA LEU A 37 -6.94 -9.56 -0.92
C LEU A 37 -7.25 -10.61 -1.98
N VAL A 38 -6.34 -10.80 -2.93
CA VAL A 38 -6.50 -11.73 -4.05
C VAL A 38 -5.24 -12.59 -4.20
N LYS A 39 -5.35 -13.72 -4.91
CA LYS A 39 -4.15 -14.48 -5.28
C LYS A 39 -3.44 -13.81 -6.45
N PHE A 40 -2.12 -14.03 -6.56
CA PHE A 40 -1.36 -13.54 -7.71
C PHE A 40 -1.89 -14.07 -9.03
N GLU A 41 -2.34 -15.32 -9.06
CA GLU A 41 -2.90 -15.96 -10.28
C GLU A 41 -4.20 -15.30 -10.76
N ASP A 42 -4.92 -14.59 -9.89
CA ASP A 42 -6.17 -13.88 -10.19
C ASP A 42 -5.94 -12.43 -10.65
N VAL A 43 -4.70 -11.96 -10.65
CA VAL A 43 -4.34 -10.59 -11.08
C VAL A 43 -3.89 -10.61 -12.53
N ASP A 44 -4.43 -9.71 -13.35
CA ASP A 44 -3.98 -9.58 -14.75
C ASP A 44 -2.54 -9.04 -14.80
N LEU A 45 -1.60 -9.95 -15.01
CA LEU A 45 -0.19 -9.59 -15.14
C LEU A 45 0.09 -8.71 -16.37
N ASN A 46 -0.79 -8.71 -17.39
CA ASN A 46 -0.58 -7.89 -18.59
C ASN A 46 -1.03 -6.43 -18.42
N ASP A 47 -1.64 -6.09 -17.28
CA ASP A 47 -1.97 -4.69 -16.97
C ASP A 47 -0.71 -3.81 -17.05
N THR A 48 -0.82 -2.67 -17.72
CA THR A 48 0.26 -1.67 -17.88
C THR A 48 0.77 -1.12 -16.54
N PHE A 49 -0.03 -1.29 -15.50
CA PHE A 49 0.40 -0.99 -14.13
C PHE A 49 1.73 -1.64 -13.77
N PHE A 50 2.04 -2.82 -14.31
CA PHE A 50 3.27 -3.55 -14.01
C PHE A 50 4.48 -3.15 -14.86
N ASP A 51 4.33 -2.31 -15.88
CA ASP A 51 5.41 -1.99 -16.83
C ASP A 51 6.64 -1.42 -16.14
N SER A 52 6.46 -0.45 -15.24
CA SER A 52 7.59 0.12 -14.50
C SER A 52 8.29 -0.85 -13.55
N LEU A 53 7.57 -1.86 -13.05
CA LEU A 53 8.19 -2.94 -12.27
C LEU A 53 8.99 -3.89 -13.16
N ARG A 54 8.54 -4.14 -14.41
CA ARG A 54 9.32 -4.90 -15.39
C ARG A 54 10.63 -4.21 -15.74
N GLU A 55 10.61 -2.87 -15.89
CA GLU A 55 11.81 -2.08 -16.11
C GLU A 55 12.83 -2.24 -14.97
N ASP A 56 12.37 -2.24 -13.71
CA ASP A 56 13.22 -2.40 -12.53
C ASP A 56 13.84 -3.80 -12.41
N TYR A 57 13.19 -4.84 -12.96
CA TYR A 57 13.61 -6.25 -12.82
C TYR A 57 14.14 -6.89 -14.12
N GLU A 58 14.68 -6.10 -15.04
CA GLU A 58 15.25 -6.60 -16.30
C GLU A 58 14.26 -7.49 -17.09
N GLY A 59 13.05 -6.99 -17.34
CA GLY A 59 12.09 -7.59 -18.22
C GLY A 59 11.45 -8.89 -17.68
N GLN A 60 11.74 -10.02 -18.31
CA GLN A 60 11.06 -11.29 -18.01
C GLN A 60 11.24 -11.83 -16.59
N LYS A 61 12.24 -11.36 -15.83
CA LYS A 61 12.48 -11.81 -14.44
C LYS A 61 11.32 -11.46 -13.52
N PHE A 62 10.68 -10.28 -13.71
CA PHE A 62 9.50 -9.89 -12.93
C PHE A 62 8.33 -10.83 -13.20
N ASP A 63 8.01 -11.10 -14.47
CA ASP A 63 6.89 -11.96 -14.86
C ASP A 63 7.07 -13.42 -14.38
N GLN A 64 8.30 -13.94 -14.46
CA GLN A 64 8.63 -15.27 -13.94
C GLN A 64 8.46 -15.34 -12.42
N TRP A 65 8.94 -14.32 -11.71
CA TRP A 65 8.78 -14.20 -10.27
C TRP A 65 7.30 -14.11 -9.89
N PHE A 66 6.52 -13.29 -10.60
CA PHE A 66 5.09 -13.10 -10.35
C PHE A 66 4.32 -14.42 -10.54
N LYS A 67 4.53 -15.11 -11.65
CA LYS A 67 3.91 -16.42 -11.93
C LYS A 67 4.29 -17.48 -10.89
N LYS A 68 5.54 -17.48 -10.42
CA LYS A 68 5.98 -18.38 -9.35
C LYS A 68 5.22 -18.15 -8.04
N LYS A 69 4.72 -16.93 -7.81
CA LYS A 69 3.92 -16.54 -6.66
C LYS A 69 2.42 -16.86 -6.78
N GLY A 70 1.96 -17.49 -7.84
CA GLY A 70 0.56 -17.65 -8.21
C GLY A 70 -0.39 -17.98 -7.06
N LYS A 71 -0.02 -18.85 -6.13
CA LYS A 71 -0.84 -19.26 -4.97
C LYS A 71 -0.73 -18.32 -3.76
N GLU A 72 0.25 -17.41 -3.75
CA GLU A 72 0.39 -16.40 -2.70
C GLU A 72 -0.62 -15.27 -2.91
N THR A 73 -0.85 -14.47 -1.88
CA THR A 73 -1.85 -13.40 -1.92
C THR A 73 -1.20 -12.03 -1.92
N ALA A 74 -1.86 -11.07 -2.58
CA ALA A 74 -1.52 -9.67 -2.57
C ALA A 74 -2.76 -8.82 -2.32
N TYR A 75 -2.58 -7.65 -1.77
CA TYR A 75 -3.61 -6.64 -1.65
C TYR A 75 -3.63 -5.79 -2.92
N VAL A 76 -4.78 -5.66 -3.54
CA VAL A 76 -4.95 -4.91 -4.78
C VAL A 76 -6.04 -3.86 -4.65
N PHE A 77 -5.87 -2.77 -5.35
CA PHE A 77 -6.88 -1.76 -5.55
C PHE A 77 -7.06 -1.51 -7.04
N GLU A 78 -8.30 -1.61 -7.49
CA GLU A 78 -8.70 -1.42 -8.87
C GLU A 78 -9.82 -0.39 -8.94
N ASP A 79 -9.80 0.44 -9.96
CA ASP A 79 -10.90 1.31 -10.33
C ASP A 79 -11.44 0.93 -11.73
N LYS A 80 -12.25 1.80 -12.33
CA LYS A 80 -12.81 1.59 -13.68
C LYS A 80 -11.74 1.51 -14.79
N ASP A 81 -10.57 2.05 -14.54
CA ASP A 81 -9.45 2.19 -15.49
C ASP A 81 -8.34 1.14 -15.25
N GLY A 82 -8.59 0.12 -14.42
CA GLY A 82 -7.68 -0.98 -14.13
C GLY A 82 -7.01 -0.91 -12.77
N LEU A 83 -5.89 -1.60 -12.64
CA LEU A 83 -5.12 -1.70 -11.40
C LEU A 83 -4.46 -0.36 -11.05
N LYS A 84 -4.61 0.07 -9.80
CA LYS A 84 -4.06 1.33 -9.27
C LYS A 84 -3.21 1.16 -8.03
N GLY A 85 -3.23 -0.03 -7.42
CA GLY A 85 -2.43 -0.32 -6.26
C GLY A 85 -2.18 -1.80 -6.08
N PHE A 86 -0.95 -2.15 -5.73
CA PHE A 86 -0.52 -3.53 -5.49
C PHE A 86 0.44 -3.57 -4.30
N LEU A 87 0.13 -4.42 -3.32
CA LEU A 87 0.95 -4.63 -2.13
C LEU A 87 1.10 -6.12 -1.87
N TYR A 88 2.33 -6.61 -1.90
CA TYR A 88 2.69 -7.96 -1.48
C TYR A 88 3.48 -7.93 -0.17
N LEU A 89 3.03 -8.73 0.80
CA LEU A 89 3.64 -8.84 2.12
C LEU A 89 4.15 -10.27 2.35
N LYS A 90 5.32 -10.39 2.95
CA LYS A 90 5.89 -11.68 3.37
C LYS A 90 6.35 -11.61 4.83
N ILE A 91 5.94 -12.59 5.63
CA ILE A 91 6.55 -12.80 6.95
C ILE A 91 7.87 -13.53 6.76
N GLU A 92 8.95 -12.98 7.30
CA GLU A 92 10.27 -13.61 7.36
C GLU A 92 10.59 -14.01 8.79
N LEU A 93 10.92 -15.28 8.96
CA LEU A 93 11.32 -15.82 10.27
C LEU A 93 12.83 -15.62 10.50
N PRO A 94 13.28 -15.63 11.76
CA PRO A 94 14.71 -15.51 12.09
C PRO A 94 15.59 -16.57 11.41
N SER A 95 15.02 -17.73 11.08
CA SER A 95 15.69 -18.82 10.36
C SER A 95 15.80 -18.63 8.84
N GLU A 96 15.12 -17.63 8.26
CA GLU A 96 15.15 -17.36 6.83
C GLU A 96 16.22 -16.30 6.50
N PRO A 97 17.32 -16.66 5.79
CA PRO A 97 18.53 -15.83 5.70
C PRO A 97 18.47 -14.67 4.67
N ASP A 98 17.31 -14.36 4.09
CA ASP A 98 17.22 -13.31 3.05
C ASP A 98 17.65 -11.92 3.54
N TYR A 99 17.48 -11.65 4.84
CA TYR A 99 17.92 -10.41 5.48
C TYR A 99 19.46 -10.29 5.59
N LEU A 100 20.19 -11.41 5.48
CA LEU A 100 21.66 -11.40 5.48
C LEU A 100 22.27 -10.73 4.25
N LYS A 101 21.49 -10.55 3.18
CA LYS A 101 21.91 -9.84 1.95
C LYS A 101 21.83 -8.32 2.09
N ILE A 102 21.42 -7.80 3.25
CA ILE A 102 21.30 -6.37 3.53
C ILE A 102 22.58 -5.89 4.23
N THR A 103 23.11 -4.76 3.81
CA THR A 103 24.31 -4.16 4.41
C THR A 103 23.97 -2.79 4.99
N PRO A 104 24.20 -2.49 6.29
CA PRO A 104 24.68 -3.43 7.31
C PRO A 104 23.68 -4.58 7.56
N VAL A 105 24.20 -5.73 8.00
CA VAL A 105 23.40 -6.92 8.24
C VAL A 105 22.37 -6.67 9.35
N LEU A 106 21.14 -7.05 9.10
CA LEU A 106 20.07 -6.98 10.11
C LEU A 106 20.24 -8.10 11.16
N SER A 107 19.90 -7.81 12.40
CA SER A 107 19.87 -8.83 13.47
C SER A 107 18.83 -9.93 13.18
N SER A 108 18.96 -11.10 13.84
CA SER A 108 17.99 -12.19 13.71
C SER A 108 16.69 -11.83 14.41
N LYS A 109 15.63 -11.52 13.67
CA LYS A 109 14.29 -11.13 14.16
C LYS A 109 13.20 -11.61 13.22
N LYS A 110 11.97 -11.70 13.73
CA LYS A 110 10.78 -11.91 12.90
C LYS A 110 10.38 -10.60 12.23
N ARG A 111 10.25 -10.57 10.91
CA ARG A 111 9.98 -9.34 10.15
C ARG A 111 8.81 -9.47 9.20
N LEU A 112 8.14 -8.34 8.97
CA LEU A 112 7.25 -8.16 7.83
C LEU A 112 8.04 -7.48 6.72
N LYS A 113 8.25 -8.20 5.62
CA LYS A 113 8.83 -7.66 4.40
C LYS A 113 7.74 -7.15 3.49
N ILE A 114 7.86 -5.92 3.06
CA ILE A 114 7.10 -5.39 1.94
C ILE A 114 7.84 -5.82 0.68
N GLY A 115 7.33 -6.86 0.01
CA GLY A 115 8.00 -7.49 -1.14
C GLY A 115 7.79 -6.72 -2.43
N THR A 116 6.60 -6.15 -2.62
CA THR A 116 6.25 -5.24 -3.72
C THR A 116 5.23 -4.25 -3.21
N PHE A 117 5.45 -2.97 -3.49
CA PHE A 117 4.51 -1.91 -3.16
C PHE A 117 4.52 -0.86 -4.26
N LYS A 118 3.44 -0.79 -5.01
CA LYS A 118 3.26 0.19 -6.06
C LYS A 118 1.87 0.81 -6.00
N ILE A 119 1.80 2.12 -6.25
CA ILE A 119 0.56 2.91 -6.30
C ILE A 119 0.65 3.86 -7.48
N ASP A 120 -0.36 3.80 -8.35
CA ASP A 120 -0.50 4.63 -9.55
C ASP A 120 -1.72 5.56 -9.47
N SER A 121 -2.16 5.91 -8.27
CA SER A 121 -3.35 6.74 -8.08
C SER A 121 -3.02 7.99 -7.29
N SER A 122 -3.44 9.15 -7.81
CA SER A 122 -3.53 10.39 -7.06
C SER A 122 -4.97 10.59 -6.55
N GLY A 123 -5.15 10.95 -5.28
CA GLY A 123 -6.43 11.48 -4.80
C GLY A 123 -7.25 10.59 -3.84
N PHE A 124 -6.92 9.33 -3.63
CA PHE A 124 -7.72 8.44 -2.76
C PHE A 124 -7.09 8.12 -1.40
N ARG A 125 -6.04 8.81 -1.01
CA ARG A 125 -5.23 8.44 0.17
C ARG A 125 -4.91 6.94 0.19
N LEU A 126 -4.67 6.39 -0.99
CA LEU A 126 -4.47 4.96 -1.18
C LEU A 126 -3.20 4.49 -0.46
N GLY A 127 -2.19 5.34 -0.42
CA GLY A 127 -0.95 5.08 0.31
C GLY A 127 -1.19 4.81 1.79
N GLU A 128 -1.96 5.67 2.45
CA GLU A 128 -2.28 5.50 3.88
C GLU A 128 -3.14 4.27 4.14
N ARG A 129 -4.03 3.91 3.21
CA ARG A 129 -4.82 2.66 3.31
C ARG A 129 -3.92 1.43 3.26
N PHE A 130 -2.96 1.40 2.34
CA PHE A 130 -1.99 0.31 2.28
C PHE A 130 -1.06 0.30 3.49
N LEU A 131 -0.62 1.45 3.99
CA LEU A 131 0.15 1.52 5.23
C LEU A 131 -0.63 0.98 6.42
N LYS A 132 -1.92 1.31 6.54
CA LYS A 132 -2.78 0.70 7.56
C LYS A 132 -2.77 -0.82 7.45
N ILE A 133 -2.93 -1.37 6.24
CA ILE A 133 -2.89 -2.82 6.01
C ILE A 133 -1.53 -3.42 6.43
N ILE A 134 -0.42 -2.74 6.12
CA ILE A 134 0.92 -3.16 6.53
C ILE A 134 1.01 -3.23 8.05
N PHE A 135 0.60 -2.18 8.76
CA PHE A 135 0.66 -2.15 10.23
C PHE A 135 -0.31 -3.14 10.89
N ASP A 136 -1.52 -3.31 10.35
CA ASP A 136 -2.46 -4.32 10.83
C ASP A 136 -1.88 -5.74 10.69
N ASN A 137 -1.21 -6.04 9.56
CA ASN A 137 -0.53 -7.33 9.36
C ASN A 137 0.67 -7.50 10.30
N ALA A 138 1.45 -6.45 10.51
CA ALA A 138 2.58 -6.47 11.43
C ALA A 138 2.13 -6.79 12.87
N SER A 139 1.10 -6.07 13.34
CA SER A 139 0.49 -6.28 14.66
C SER A 139 -0.10 -7.69 14.80
N LYS A 140 -0.92 -8.12 13.85
CA LYS A 140 -1.56 -9.44 13.84
C LYS A 140 -0.55 -10.59 13.92
N ASN A 141 0.60 -10.42 13.27
CA ASN A 141 1.64 -11.45 13.21
C ASN A 141 2.71 -11.29 14.29
N ASN A 142 2.62 -10.31 15.17
CA ASN A 142 3.61 -10.01 16.20
C ASN A 142 5.04 -10.00 15.63
N VAL A 143 5.27 -9.16 14.61
CA VAL A 143 6.61 -8.99 14.04
C VAL A 143 7.39 -7.92 14.79
N ASP A 144 8.70 -8.08 14.86
CA ASP A 144 9.59 -7.15 15.56
C ASP A 144 9.87 -5.90 14.73
N GLU A 145 9.93 -6.05 13.41
CA GLU A 145 10.30 -4.99 12.48
C GLU A 145 9.58 -5.13 11.14
N ILE A 146 9.40 -4.00 10.45
CA ILE A 146 8.89 -3.94 9.07
C ILE A 146 10.01 -3.37 8.20
N TYR A 147 10.25 -3.95 7.03
CA TYR A 147 11.19 -3.38 6.08
C TYR A 147 10.72 -3.49 4.64
N VAL A 148 11.28 -2.64 3.79
CA VAL A 148 11.09 -2.60 2.35
C VAL A 148 12.42 -2.37 1.65
N THR A 149 12.60 -2.95 0.48
CA THR A 149 13.71 -2.62 -0.42
C THR A 149 13.16 -1.82 -1.60
N LEU A 150 13.69 -0.62 -1.83
CA LEU A 150 13.32 0.24 -2.94
C LEU A 150 14.51 0.37 -3.88
N PHE A 151 14.24 0.38 -5.19
CA PHE A 151 15.29 0.70 -6.18
C PHE A 151 15.69 2.17 -6.04
N GLU A 152 16.98 2.45 -6.07
CA GLU A 152 17.50 3.83 -6.11
C GLU A 152 17.37 4.39 -7.54
N ASN A 153 16.15 4.70 -7.94
CA ASN A 153 15.88 5.39 -9.19
C ASN A 153 15.22 6.76 -8.91
N LYS A 154 15.23 7.62 -9.92
CA LYS A 154 14.69 8.98 -9.83
C LYS A 154 13.24 9.08 -10.32
N ARG A 155 12.54 7.96 -10.43
CA ARG A 155 11.12 7.98 -10.84
C ARG A 155 10.26 8.60 -9.75
N ASP A 156 9.32 9.40 -10.16
CA ASP A 156 8.41 10.14 -9.27
C ASP A 156 7.57 9.23 -8.38
N ASP A 157 7.15 8.06 -8.87
CA ASP A 157 6.40 7.07 -8.11
C ASP A 157 7.21 6.52 -6.92
N VAL A 158 8.49 6.21 -7.14
CA VAL A 158 9.40 5.73 -6.09
C VAL A 158 9.73 6.83 -5.09
N ILE A 159 9.96 8.06 -5.58
CA ILE A 159 10.22 9.22 -4.71
C ILE A 159 9.02 9.49 -3.80
N ARG A 160 7.80 9.49 -4.37
CA ARG A 160 6.56 9.67 -3.58
C ARG A 160 6.36 8.55 -2.56
N LEU A 161 6.59 7.30 -2.96
CA LEU A 161 6.48 6.15 -2.07
C LEU A 161 7.48 6.25 -0.91
N LYS A 162 8.74 6.60 -1.20
CA LYS A 162 9.77 6.81 -0.19
C LYS A 162 9.37 7.91 0.79
N SER A 163 8.93 9.07 0.29
CA SER A 163 8.46 10.17 1.13
C SER A 163 7.29 9.76 2.03
N LEU A 164 6.33 9.01 1.49
CA LEU A 164 5.22 8.47 2.27
C LEU A 164 5.72 7.56 3.40
N LEU A 165 6.61 6.63 3.11
CA LEU A 165 7.16 5.71 4.10
C LEU A 165 7.91 6.46 5.21
N GLU A 166 8.75 7.44 4.84
CA GLU A 166 9.50 8.28 5.79
C GLU A 166 8.57 9.08 6.71
N GLN A 167 7.46 9.63 6.20
CA GLN A 167 6.43 10.30 7.01
C GLN A 167 5.80 9.37 8.06
N TRP A 168 5.78 8.07 7.81
CA TRP A 168 5.25 7.05 8.73
C TRP A 168 6.33 6.33 9.54
N GLY A 169 7.52 6.91 9.63
CA GLY A 169 8.59 6.50 10.54
C GLY A 169 9.56 5.46 9.97
N PHE A 170 9.50 5.17 8.67
CA PHE A 170 10.56 4.37 8.05
C PHE A 170 11.84 5.19 7.93
N VAL A 171 12.96 4.58 8.25
CA VAL A 171 14.29 5.20 8.14
C VAL A 171 15.20 4.37 7.26
N LYS A 172 16.11 5.03 6.56
CA LYS A 172 17.11 4.32 5.76
C LYS A 172 18.03 3.53 6.69
N HIS A 173 18.16 2.21 6.42
CA HIS A 173 19.07 1.33 7.16
C HIS A 173 20.33 1.04 6.36
N GLY A 174 20.20 0.72 5.08
CA GLY A 174 21.33 0.31 4.25
C GLY A 174 20.90 -0.11 2.84
N TYR A 175 21.63 -1.05 2.27
CA TYR A 175 21.47 -1.51 0.88
C TYR A 175 21.36 -3.04 0.81
N LYS A 176 20.72 -3.51 -0.26
CA LYS A 176 20.60 -4.94 -0.59
C LYS A 176 21.20 -5.21 -1.99
#